data_bb314228f926d7c18e9a6e296515fa84
#
_entry.id   bb314228f926d7c18e9a6e296515fa84
#
_cell.length_a   1.000
_cell.length_b   1.000
_cell.length_c   1.000
_cell.angle_alpha   90.00
_cell.angle_beta   90.00
_cell.angle_gamma   90.00
#
_symmetry.space_group_name_H-M   'P 1'
#
loop_
_entity.id
_entity.type
_entity.pdbx_description
1 polymer ?
#
loop_
_entity_poly.entity_id
_entity_poly.type
_entity_poly.pdbx_seq_one_letter_code
_entity_poly.pdbx_strand_id
1 'polypeptide(L)'
;MNSQWYDTRNVKTFLVDPTSGDSRLVNDRNSQDVYNDPGDVFRDRNNFGTYPMYIQNGKTLLIGKGFTKEGEFPFIDELDLKTLKKKRLYTAKNSDLQERIVQLIDPKTGDMLISLQSASVFPNYFTKNMKSGKQKALTHLENPFKSLEKVHKEILNYKRKDGVDLSGHCIYLLVMISK
;
A
#
# COMPACT_ATOMS: atom_id res chain seq x y z
N MET A 1 15.70 11.62 3.97
CA MET A 1 16.44 11.86 2.71
C MET A 1 16.64 10.54 1.99
N ASN A 2 16.44 10.49 0.66
CA ASN A 2 16.65 9.27 -0.13
C ASN A 2 17.82 9.46 -1.09
N SER A 3 18.62 8.41 -1.26
CA SER A 3 19.65 8.29 -2.29
C SER A 3 19.31 7.09 -3.15
N GLN A 4 19.29 7.25 -4.47
CA GLN A 4 18.97 6.18 -5.40
C GLN A 4 20.06 6.06 -6.46
N TRP A 5 20.52 4.82 -6.69
CA TRP A 5 21.47 4.49 -7.75
C TRP A 5 20.74 3.73 -8.85
N TYR A 6 20.72 4.32 -10.03
CA TYR A 6 19.88 3.83 -11.14
C TYR A 6 20.32 2.46 -11.65
N ASP A 7 21.62 2.24 -11.87
CA ASP A 7 22.15 1.01 -12.46
C ASP A 7 21.88 -0.24 -11.61
N THR A 8 22.03 -0.11 -10.30
CA THR A 8 21.81 -1.20 -9.34
C THR A 8 20.39 -1.25 -8.80
N ARG A 9 19.57 -0.23 -9.10
CA ARG A 9 18.25 -0.03 -8.50
C ARG A 9 18.28 0.10 -6.96
N ASN A 10 19.45 0.37 -6.40
CA ASN A 10 19.59 0.51 -4.96
C ASN A 10 19.00 1.83 -4.47
N VAL A 11 18.20 1.74 -3.40
CA VAL A 11 17.61 2.90 -2.71
C VAL A 11 17.98 2.85 -1.24
N LYS A 12 18.61 3.92 -0.76
CA LYS A 12 18.93 4.13 0.66
C LYS A 12 18.10 5.28 1.20
N THR A 13 17.48 5.04 2.35
CA THR A 13 16.72 6.05 3.09
C THR A 13 17.44 6.39 4.36
N PHE A 14 17.70 7.69 4.57
CA PHE A 14 18.40 8.20 5.74
C PHE A 14 17.49 9.09 6.58
N LEU A 15 17.57 8.95 7.89
CA LEU A 15 17.11 9.96 8.84
C LEU A 15 18.24 10.96 9.04
N VAL A 16 17.97 12.23 8.76
CA VAL A 16 18.96 13.31 8.87
C VAL A 16 18.50 14.27 9.96
N ASP A 17 19.39 14.62 10.88
CA ASP A 17 19.17 15.71 11.82
C ASP A 17 19.45 17.03 11.09
N PRO A 18 18.45 17.92 10.95
CA PRO A 18 18.65 19.16 10.22
C PRO A 18 19.58 20.15 10.91
N THR A 19 19.84 19.97 12.21
CA THR A 19 20.68 20.89 12.99
C THR A 19 22.16 20.49 12.92
N SER A 20 22.47 19.20 13.12
CA SER A 20 23.86 18.71 13.09
C SER A 20 24.30 18.23 11.71
N GLY A 21 23.36 17.88 10.83
CA GLY A 21 23.63 17.22 9.56
C GLY A 21 23.91 15.71 9.70
N ASP A 22 23.89 15.16 10.91
CA ASP A 22 24.10 13.74 11.14
C ASP A 22 23.05 12.91 10.44
N SER A 23 23.48 11.82 9.81
CA SER A 23 22.60 10.94 9.08
C SER A 23 22.72 9.49 9.58
N ARG A 24 21.56 8.81 9.67
CA ARG A 24 21.48 7.40 10.04
C ARG A 24 20.70 6.64 8.98
N LEU A 25 21.25 5.50 8.56
CA LEU A 25 20.60 4.63 7.58
C LEU A 25 19.34 3.97 8.19
N VAL A 26 18.20 4.20 7.59
CA VAL A 26 16.90 3.62 7.99
C VAL A 26 16.59 2.38 7.16
N ASN A 27 16.88 2.44 5.85
CA ASN A 27 16.58 1.36 4.90
C ASN A 27 17.60 1.36 3.76
N ASP A 28 17.98 0.15 3.32
CA ASP A 28 18.83 -0.09 2.16
C ASP A 28 18.26 -1.29 1.40
N ARG A 29 17.73 -1.06 0.19
CA ARG A 29 17.06 -2.10 -0.59
C ARG A 29 17.17 -1.88 -2.09
N ASN A 30 16.88 -2.91 -2.86
CA ASN A 30 16.57 -2.75 -4.28
C ASN A 30 15.17 -2.15 -4.43
N SER A 31 15.01 -1.11 -5.24
CA SER A 31 13.71 -0.44 -5.47
C SER A 31 12.66 -1.34 -6.13
N GLN A 32 13.09 -2.39 -6.81
CA GLN A 32 12.21 -3.38 -7.44
C GLN A 32 11.77 -4.48 -6.47
N ASP A 33 12.40 -4.58 -5.30
CA ASP A 33 11.98 -5.50 -4.24
C ASP A 33 10.76 -4.94 -3.50
N VAL A 34 9.59 -5.23 -4.05
CA VAL A 34 8.30 -4.77 -3.50
C VAL A 34 7.91 -5.50 -2.21
N TYR A 35 8.44 -6.71 -1.99
CA TYR A 35 8.13 -7.51 -0.80
C TYR A 35 8.76 -6.95 0.47
N ASN A 36 9.93 -6.32 0.35
CA ASN A 36 10.66 -5.68 1.45
C ASN A 36 10.45 -4.16 1.49
N ASP A 37 9.42 -3.65 0.81
CA ASP A 37 9.10 -2.23 0.86
C ASP A 37 8.64 -1.82 2.27
N PRO A 38 9.37 -0.93 2.97
CA PRO A 38 9.02 -0.49 4.32
C PRO A 38 7.82 0.44 4.38
N GLY A 39 7.29 0.84 3.23
CA GLY A 39 6.26 1.87 3.11
C GLY A 39 6.84 3.29 3.15
N ASP A 40 5.94 4.24 2.91
CA ASP A 40 6.23 5.67 2.89
C ASP A 40 6.01 6.29 4.27
N VAL A 41 6.85 7.28 4.60
CA VAL A 41 6.71 8.07 5.83
C VAL A 41 5.41 8.87 5.77
N PHE A 42 4.57 8.68 6.79
CA PHE A 42 3.35 9.47 6.94
C PHE A 42 3.70 10.94 7.18
N ARG A 43 3.02 11.78 6.42
CA ARG A 43 3.15 13.24 6.48
C ARG A 43 1.80 13.85 6.82
N ASP A 44 1.79 14.74 7.78
CA ASP A 44 0.57 15.43 8.19
C ASP A 44 0.62 16.90 7.78
N ARG A 45 -0.55 17.43 7.41
CA ARG A 45 -0.65 18.83 6.99
C ARG A 45 -0.61 19.75 8.20
N ASN A 46 0.32 20.69 8.21
CA ASN A 46 0.38 21.72 9.24
C ASN A 46 -0.47 22.95 8.88
N ASN A 47 -0.55 23.90 9.82
CA ASN A 47 -1.30 25.14 9.64
C ASN A 47 -0.77 26.07 8.52
N PHE A 48 0.45 25.82 8.04
CA PHE A 48 1.08 26.56 6.93
C PHE A 48 0.83 25.90 5.57
N GLY A 49 0.07 24.82 5.52
CA GLY A 49 -0.22 24.08 4.29
C GLY A 49 0.90 23.19 3.78
N THR A 50 1.99 23.03 4.53
CA THR A 50 3.07 22.09 4.23
C THR A 50 2.81 20.71 4.87
N TYR A 51 3.50 19.70 4.39
CA TYR A 51 3.34 18.30 4.82
C TYR A 51 4.64 17.77 5.45
N PRO A 52 4.99 18.20 6.67
CA PRO A 52 6.14 17.66 7.37
C PRO A 52 5.92 16.20 7.75
N MET A 53 7.01 15.49 8.04
CA MET A 53 6.95 14.17 8.65
C MET A 53 6.22 14.27 9.99
N TYR A 54 5.20 13.41 10.18
CA TYR A 54 4.51 13.29 11.45
C TYR A 54 5.45 12.69 12.50
N ILE A 55 5.61 13.37 13.62
CA ILE A 55 6.40 12.87 14.76
C ILE A 55 5.59 13.02 16.04
N GLN A 56 5.43 11.91 16.76
CA GLN A 56 4.84 11.91 18.10
C GLN A 56 5.71 11.07 19.04
N ASN A 57 6.12 11.65 20.15
CA ASN A 57 6.97 10.97 21.18
C ASN A 57 8.21 10.29 20.59
N GLY A 58 8.90 10.95 19.63
CA GLY A 58 10.10 10.41 18.99
C GLY A 58 9.85 9.28 17.99
N LYS A 59 8.61 9.11 17.54
CA LYS A 59 8.21 8.07 16.60
C LYS A 59 7.48 8.67 15.41
N THR A 60 7.56 7.99 14.27
CA THR A 60 6.79 8.30 13.05
C THR A 60 6.04 7.06 12.56
N LEU A 61 5.18 7.23 11.56
CA LEU A 61 4.44 6.15 10.95
C LEU A 61 4.92 5.89 9.52
N LEU A 62 4.92 4.62 9.13
CA LEU A 62 5.16 4.16 7.77
C LEU A 62 3.89 3.50 7.27
N ILE A 63 3.45 3.86 6.07
CA ILE A 63 2.28 3.28 5.42
C ILE A 63 2.74 2.58 4.16
N GLY A 64 2.50 1.28 4.06
CA GLY A 64 2.96 0.45 2.95
C GLY A 64 1.85 -0.38 2.33
N LYS A 65 2.10 -0.83 1.10
CA LYS A 65 1.18 -1.67 0.33
C LYS A 65 1.17 -3.13 0.79
N GLY A 66 2.27 -3.61 1.38
CA GLY A 66 2.36 -4.94 1.95
C GLY A 66 2.22 -6.05 0.92
N PHE A 67 3.01 -5.99 -0.15
CA PHE A 67 3.05 -7.06 -1.15
C PHE A 67 3.52 -8.37 -0.53
N THR A 68 2.79 -9.44 -0.81
CA THR A 68 3.13 -10.82 -0.47
C THR A 68 2.87 -11.74 -1.67
N LYS A 69 3.20 -13.02 -1.56
CA LYS A 69 2.87 -14.01 -2.59
C LYS A 69 1.36 -14.26 -2.70
N GLU A 70 0.62 -14.01 -1.62
CA GLU A 70 -0.84 -14.19 -1.54
C GLU A 70 -1.61 -12.94 -1.98
N GLY A 71 -0.96 -11.77 -2.07
CA GLY A 71 -1.60 -10.51 -2.46
C GLY A 71 -1.04 -9.29 -1.75
N GLU A 72 -1.79 -8.20 -1.80
CA GLU A 72 -1.46 -6.94 -1.15
C GLU A 72 -2.20 -6.83 0.19
N PHE A 73 -1.45 -6.69 1.29
CA PHE A 73 -1.98 -6.48 2.64
C PHE A 73 -1.45 -5.16 3.19
N PRO A 74 -2.08 -4.04 2.84
CA PRO A 74 -1.67 -2.72 3.31
C PRO A 74 -1.46 -2.67 4.80
N PHE A 75 -0.44 -1.93 5.22
CA PHE A 75 -0.04 -1.90 6.62
C PHE A 75 0.33 -0.50 7.11
N ILE A 76 0.33 -0.34 8.42
CA ILE A 76 0.86 0.82 9.13
C ILE A 76 1.85 0.32 10.17
N ASP A 77 3.10 0.77 10.08
CA ASP A 77 4.16 0.53 11.05
C ASP A 77 4.50 1.81 11.82
N GLU A 78 4.77 1.68 13.09
CA GLU A 78 5.40 2.71 13.92
C GLU A 78 6.92 2.51 13.84
N LEU A 79 7.65 3.56 13.49
CA LEU A 79 9.11 3.61 13.48
C LEU A 79 9.61 4.49 14.62
N ASP A 80 10.35 3.92 15.54
CA ASP A 80 11.06 4.64 16.59
C ASP A 80 12.29 5.34 16.00
N LEU A 81 12.34 6.68 16.06
CA LEU A 81 13.39 7.48 15.43
C LEU A 81 14.73 7.40 16.14
N LYS A 82 14.76 6.94 17.41
CA LYS A 82 16.00 6.76 18.18
C LYS A 82 16.63 5.40 17.88
N THR A 83 15.85 4.33 17.91
CA THR A 83 16.33 2.95 17.78
C THR A 83 16.24 2.39 16.37
N LEU A 84 15.47 3.04 15.49
CA LEU A 84 15.09 2.61 14.14
C LEU A 84 14.34 1.27 14.10
N LYS A 85 13.80 0.83 15.25
CA LYS A 85 12.96 -0.36 15.33
C LYS A 85 11.54 -0.06 14.85
N LYS A 86 10.97 -1.00 14.12
CA LYS A 86 9.60 -0.94 13.60
C LYS A 86 8.68 -1.83 14.43
N LYS A 87 7.43 -1.36 14.62
CA LYS A 87 6.35 -2.12 15.25
C LYS A 87 5.12 -2.05 14.37
N ARG A 88 4.58 -3.19 13.95
CA ARG A 88 3.33 -3.28 13.20
C ARG A 88 2.15 -2.84 14.07
N LEU A 89 1.42 -1.82 13.62
CA LEU A 89 0.19 -1.33 14.26
C LEU A 89 -1.06 -1.85 13.57
N TYR A 90 -1.00 -1.98 12.24
CA TYR A 90 -2.12 -2.42 11.42
C TYR A 90 -1.65 -3.24 10.23
N THR A 91 -2.43 -4.25 9.87
CA THR A 91 -2.33 -4.97 8.59
C THR A 91 -3.74 -5.27 8.12
N ALA A 92 -4.04 -4.99 6.85
CA ALA A 92 -5.30 -5.38 6.23
C ALA A 92 -5.46 -6.90 6.28
N LYS A 93 -6.68 -7.36 6.53
CA LYS A 93 -6.97 -8.79 6.59
C LYS A 93 -7.15 -9.34 5.18
N ASN A 94 -6.76 -10.60 4.99
CA ASN A 94 -7.13 -11.33 3.79
C ASN A 94 -8.67 -11.47 3.73
N SER A 95 -9.25 -11.06 2.63
CA SER A 95 -10.69 -11.14 2.39
C SER A 95 -10.95 -11.16 0.87
N ASP A 96 -12.20 -11.39 0.47
CA ASP A 96 -12.63 -11.32 -0.93
C ASP A 96 -12.54 -9.90 -1.51
N LEU A 97 -12.37 -8.89 -0.64
CA LEU A 97 -12.20 -7.49 -1.01
C LEU A 97 -10.77 -7.04 -0.75
N GLN A 98 -10.12 -6.52 -1.76
CA GLN A 98 -8.84 -5.84 -1.64
C GLN A 98 -9.05 -4.53 -0.90
N GLU A 99 -8.38 -4.38 0.24
CA GLU A 99 -8.34 -3.13 0.99
C GLU A 99 -7.15 -2.27 0.53
N ARG A 100 -7.38 -0.97 0.44
CA ARG A 100 -6.33 0.03 0.22
C ARG A 100 -6.46 1.13 1.27
N ILE A 101 -5.38 1.46 1.95
CA ILE A 101 -5.31 2.65 2.81
C ILE A 101 -5.17 3.86 1.90
N VAL A 102 -6.22 4.70 1.88
CA VAL A 102 -6.24 5.93 1.08
C VAL A 102 -5.56 7.07 1.85
N GLN A 103 -5.89 7.19 3.14
CA GLN A 103 -5.34 8.22 4.02
C GLN A 103 -5.49 7.80 5.48
N LEU A 104 -4.48 8.07 6.29
CA LEU A 104 -4.63 8.08 7.74
C LEU A 104 -5.16 9.47 8.14
N ILE A 105 -6.39 9.51 8.69
CA ILE A 105 -7.10 10.75 9.01
C ILE A 105 -6.59 11.31 10.34
N ASP A 106 -6.53 10.46 11.36
CA ASP A 106 -6.03 10.82 12.68
C ASP A 106 -5.13 9.71 13.23
N PRO A 107 -3.81 9.94 13.27
CA PRO A 107 -2.87 8.95 13.79
C PRO A 107 -3.03 8.67 15.28
N LYS A 108 -3.63 9.58 16.07
CA LYS A 108 -3.83 9.40 17.51
C LYS A 108 -5.00 8.48 17.81
N THR A 109 -6.14 8.69 17.16
CA THR A 109 -7.32 7.83 17.30
C THR A 109 -7.17 6.55 16.48
N GLY A 110 -6.43 6.61 15.37
CA GLY A 110 -6.24 5.51 14.42
C GLY A 110 -7.32 5.46 13.36
N ASP A 111 -8.00 6.58 13.11
CA ASP A 111 -9.03 6.68 12.09
C ASP A 111 -8.40 6.87 10.71
N MET A 112 -8.86 6.10 9.75
CA MET A 112 -8.35 6.10 8.38
C MET A 112 -9.47 6.02 7.36
N LEU A 113 -9.21 6.55 6.19
CA LEU A 113 -9.99 6.37 4.98
C LEU A 113 -9.42 5.16 4.23
N ILE A 114 -10.27 4.20 3.92
CA ILE A 114 -9.92 3.04 3.11
C ILE A 114 -10.82 2.96 1.88
N SER A 115 -10.37 2.26 0.85
CA SER A 115 -11.24 1.77 -0.21
C SER A 115 -11.24 0.24 -0.21
N LEU A 116 -12.40 -0.33 -0.50
CA LEU A 116 -12.61 -1.77 -0.68
C LEU A 116 -13.08 -2.03 -2.10
N GLN A 117 -12.46 -3.01 -2.77
CA GLN A 117 -12.78 -3.39 -4.14
C GLN A 117 -12.49 -4.87 -4.39
N SER A 118 -13.08 -5.42 -5.46
CA SER A 118 -12.69 -6.72 -6.01
C SER A 118 -12.86 -6.72 -7.54
N ALA A 119 -12.65 -7.86 -8.16
CA ALA A 119 -12.91 -8.01 -9.60
C ALA A 119 -14.38 -7.72 -9.98
N SER A 120 -15.32 -7.97 -9.06
CA SER A 120 -16.77 -7.80 -9.25
C SER A 120 -17.38 -6.65 -8.43
N VAL A 121 -16.65 -6.13 -7.44
CA VAL A 121 -17.12 -5.05 -6.56
C VAL A 121 -16.40 -3.77 -6.91
N PHE A 122 -17.15 -2.76 -7.37
CA PHE A 122 -16.61 -1.44 -7.70
C PHE A 122 -16.07 -0.74 -6.43
N PRO A 123 -14.95 0.00 -6.53
CA PRO A 123 -14.34 0.65 -5.37
C PRO A 123 -15.30 1.56 -4.63
N ASN A 124 -15.46 1.31 -3.33
CA ASN A 124 -16.18 2.19 -2.42
C ASN A 124 -15.31 2.58 -1.24
N TYR A 125 -15.59 3.74 -0.65
CA TYR A 125 -14.82 4.33 0.42
C TYR A 125 -15.50 4.12 1.76
N PHE A 126 -14.65 3.91 2.79
CA PHE A 126 -15.09 3.69 4.17
C PHE A 126 -14.18 4.45 5.13
N THR A 127 -14.74 4.94 6.23
CA THR A 127 -13.93 5.22 7.42
C THR A 127 -13.70 3.92 8.15
N LYS A 128 -12.48 3.72 8.65
CA LYS A 128 -12.12 2.55 9.45
C LYS A 128 -11.20 2.98 10.59
N ASN A 129 -11.43 2.46 11.77
CA ASN A 129 -10.51 2.63 12.88
C ASN A 129 -9.56 1.43 12.98
N MET A 130 -8.26 1.67 12.85
CA MET A 130 -7.25 0.59 12.79
C MET A 130 -7.12 -0.20 14.10
N LYS A 131 -7.49 0.40 15.25
CA LYS A 131 -7.39 -0.24 16.57
C LYS A 131 -8.60 -1.14 16.87
N SER A 132 -9.80 -0.64 16.61
CA SER A 132 -11.06 -1.36 16.91
C SER A 132 -11.55 -2.20 15.71
N GLY A 133 -11.09 -1.92 14.50
CA GLY A 133 -11.59 -2.54 13.26
C GLY A 133 -12.98 -2.05 12.84
N LYS A 134 -13.63 -1.17 13.60
CA LYS A 134 -14.95 -0.62 13.24
C LYS A 134 -14.84 0.17 11.95
N GLN A 135 -15.77 -0.08 11.02
CA GLN A 135 -15.81 0.62 9.73
C GLN A 135 -17.23 1.11 9.42
N LYS A 136 -17.32 2.20 8.64
CA LYS A 136 -18.58 2.80 8.18
C LYS A 136 -18.41 3.20 6.72
N ALA A 137 -19.37 2.82 5.87
CA ALA A 137 -19.40 3.23 4.46
C ALA A 137 -19.60 4.75 4.35
N LEU A 138 -18.85 5.35 3.44
CA LEU A 138 -18.96 6.75 3.04
C LEU A 138 -19.60 6.88 1.66
N THR A 139 -19.39 5.90 0.77
CA THR A 139 -19.93 5.91 -0.59
C THR A 139 -20.65 4.60 -0.90
N HIS A 140 -21.56 4.68 -1.88
CA HIS A 140 -22.31 3.55 -2.43
C HIS A 140 -22.29 3.70 -3.96
N LEU A 141 -21.06 3.74 -4.52
CA LEU A 141 -20.88 3.89 -5.96
C LEU A 141 -21.23 2.59 -6.66
N GLU A 142 -22.10 2.69 -7.65
CA GLU A 142 -22.44 1.56 -8.51
C GLU A 142 -21.36 1.38 -9.59
N ASN A 143 -21.16 0.13 -10.01
CA ASN A 143 -20.25 -0.16 -11.12
C ASN A 143 -20.81 0.43 -12.43
N PRO A 144 -20.15 1.43 -13.05
CA PRO A 144 -20.60 2.00 -14.32
C PRO A 144 -20.39 1.04 -15.49
N PHE A 145 -19.60 -0.02 -15.30
CA PHE A 145 -19.25 -1.01 -16.31
C PHE A 145 -19.96 -2.35 -16.06
N LYS A 146 -21.24 -2.32 -15.70
CA LYS A 146 -22.07 -3.53 -15.43
C LYS A 146 -22.01 -4.55 -16.58
N SER A 147 -21.88 -4.08 -17.83
CA SER A 147 -21.73 -4.95 -19.01
C SER A 147 -20.45 -5.79 -19.00
N LEU A 148 -19.43 -5.37 -18.25
CA LEU A 148 -18.15 -6.07 -18.12
C LEU A 148 -18.06 -7.01 -16.90
N GLU A 149 -19.09 -7.08 -16.06
CA GLU A 149 -19.09 -7.95 -14.87
C GLU A 149 -19.01 -9.44 -15.21
N LYS A 150 -19.45 -9.81 -16.40
CA LYS A 150 -19.41 -11.20 -16.92
C LYS A 150 -18.10 -11.54 -17.65
N VAL A 151 -17.15 -10.61 -17.68
CA VAL A 151 -15.86 -10.85 -18.34
C VAL A 151 -15.00 -11.73 -17.45
N HIS A 152 -14.63 -12.89 -17.98
CA HIS A 152 -13.69 -13.77 -17.31
C HIS A 152 -12.25 -13.27 -17.49
N LYS A 153 -11.51 -13.22 -16.39
CA LYS A 153 -10.08 -12.81 -16.39
C LYS A 153 -9.28 -13.91 -15.74
N GLU A 154 -8.19 -14.32 -16.39
CA GLU A 154 -7.27 -15.27 -15.83
C GLU A 154 -5.82 -14.86 -16.08
N ILE A 155 -4.92 -15.33 -15.23
CA ILE A 155 -3.48 -15.15 -15.40
C ILE A 155 -2.92 -16.45 -15.98
N LEU A 156 -2.37 -16.36 -17.18
CA LEU A 156 -1.65 -17.45 -17.82
C LEU A 156 -0.17 -17.34 -17.47
N ASN A 157 0.38 -18.37 -16.83
CA ASN A 157 1.80 -18.47 -16.56
C ASN A 157 2.42 -19.47 -17.54
N TYR A 158 3.47 -19.06 -18.23
CA TYR A 158 4.17 -19.92 -19.21
C TYR A 158 5.66 -19.60 -19.25
N LYS A 159 6.43 -20.55 -19.78
CA LYS A 159 7.87 -20.35 -19.96
C LYS A 159 8.18 -20.04 -21.41
N ARG A 160 9.00 -19.00 -21.61
CA ARG A 160 9.62 -18.72 -22.91
C ARG A 160 10.63 -19.83 -23.24
N LYS A 161 10.95 -20.02 -24.53
CA LYS A 161 11.86 -21.08 -24.99
C LYS A 161 13.26 -21.03 -24.35
N ASP A 162 13.70 -19.85 -23.89
CA ASP A 162 14.97 -19.64 -23.19
C ASP A 162 14.87 -19.80 -21.67
N GLY A 163 13.72 -20.32 -21.17
CA GLY A 163 13.50 -20.64 -19.75
C GLY A 163 12.99 -19.48 -18.90
N VAL A 164 12.80 -18.29 -19.46
CA VAL A 164 12.26 -17.13 -18.72
C VAL A 164 10.79 -17.35 -18.42
N ASP A 165 10.40 -17.20 -17.14
CA ASP A 165 9.00 -17.24 -16.72
C ASP A 165 8.28 -15.97 -17.16
N LEU A 166 7.16 -16.12 -17.81
CA LEU A 166 6.30 -15.05 -18.29
C LEU A 166 4.90 -15.23 -17.74
N SER A 167 4.18 -14.11 -17.55
CA SER A 167 2.76 -14.11 -17.24
C SER A 167 2.02 -13.20 -18.20
N GLY A 168 0.79 -13.59 -18.55
CA GLY A 168 -0.10 -12.81 -19.38
C GLY A 168 -1.50 -12.76 -18.76
N HIS A 169 -2.19 -11.63 -18.90
CA HIS A 169 -3.59 -11.50 -18.53
C HIS A 169 -4.46 -11.84 -19.73
N CYS A 170 -5.26 -12.88 -19.61
CA CYS A 170 -6.25 -13.24 -20.61
C CYS A 170 -7.64 -12.75 -20.20
N ILE A 171 -8.34 -12.08 -21.10
CA ILE A 171 -9.66 -11.51 -20.86
C ILE A 171 -10.61 -12.09 -21.91
N TYR A 172 -11.63 -12.82 -21.46
CA TYR A 172 -12.63 -13.44 -22.32
C TYR A 172 -14.00 -12.77 -22.15
N LEU A 173 -14.61 -12.40 -23.26
CA LEU A 173 -16.04 -12.15 -23.30
C LEU A 173 -16.73 -13.50 -23.44
N LEU A 174 -17.47 -13.93 -22.41
CA LEU A 174 -18.37 -15.07 -22.52
C LEU A 174 -19.55 -14.66 -23.42
N VAL A 175 -19.36 -14.78 -24.71
CA VAL A 175 -20.51 -14.77 -25.66
C VAL A 175 -21.22 -16.08 -25.45
N MET A 176 -22.38 -16.04 -24.78
CA MET A 176 -23.27 -17.19 -24.79
C MET A 176 -23.75 -17.38 -26.25
N ILE A 177 -23.14 -18.31 -26.96
CA ILE A 177 -23.68 -18.83 -28.20
C ILE A 177 -24.90 -19.65 -27.76
N SER A 178 -26.06 -19.03 -27.73
CA SER A 178 -27.34 -19.78 -27.66
C SER A 178 -27.44 -20.61 -28.93
N LYS A 179 -27.33 -21.93 -28.79
CA LYS A 179 -27.77 -22.88 -29.83
C LYS A 179 -29.29 -22.94 -29.86
#